data_67752fb5e7c145e5c293bf95d50735d9
#
_entry.id   67752fb5e7c145e5c293bf95d50735d9
#
_cell.length_a   1.000
_cell.length_b   1.000
_cell.length_c   1.000
_cell.angle_alpha   90.00
_cell.angle_beta   90.00
_cell.angle_gamma   90.00
#
_symmetry.space_group_name_H-M   'P 1'
#
loop_
_entity.id
_entity.type
_entity.pdbx_description
1 polymer ?
#
loop_
_entity_poly.entity_id
_entity_poly.type
_entity_poly.pdbx_seq_one_letter_code
_entity_poly.pdbx_strand_id
1 'polypeptide(L)'
;MNTPSEGADTGRRAGPSPARPDPLRAAAAAAGGRGADIADWRPEDEAFWESTGKRIAYRNLWISIPALLCGFAVWGMWGIITVQMLNLGYPFTQAELFTLTAIAGIAGATMRIPASFLIRLAGGRNTIFLTTAMLLAPAIGTGIVLQHPDWPLWSYQLMALWCGVGGGNFASSMSNISGFFPKRLQGTGLGLNAGLGNFGVTTMQIVIPLLMTVGLFGTLGGEPQTLLKDSGWIFGKIAKGTPTWIQNAGFAWVLSLVPLSILCWFGMNNLKTISPNTGNPIVAFGKITYLYTLAFVPSIFMLWLYLPAPTGLGLLSMWVAIPLDIVLMLMVMKLAAFGPMKEGVATQFRIFRNKHTWAMTILYIVTFGSFIGFSMALPLSMKVIFGVSHVPDANGVMQHKLPNPNAPAVLAFAWIGPFVGALIRPVGGWISDKIGGSIVTQWVCAVMVAGSVAVGYVMMQAYRSATPEEYFFVFLLLFIVLFAASGIGNGSTFRSIGIIFDRQQAGPVLGWTSAVAAYGAFVAPVVIGEQIKVGTPQAAMYGFAVFYGLCLFLNWWFYLRRNAYVQNP
;
A
#
# COMPACT_ATOMS: atom_id res chain seq x y z
N MET A 1 -17.75 -71.97 71.00
CA MET A 1 -18.65 -72.59 70.06
C MET A 1 -19.30 -71.55 69.23
N ASN A 2 -19.29 -71.69 67.96
CA ASN A 2 -19.82 -70.84 66.86
C ASN A 2 -18.89 -69.84 66.24
N THR A 3 -18.38 -70.17 65.15
CA THR A 3 -17.72 -69.44 64.14
C THR A 3 -18.70 -68.59 63.34
N PRO A 4 -18.35 -67.32 62.92
CA PRO A 4 -19.07 -66.63 61.85
C PRO A 4 -18.36 -66.81 60.51
N SER A 5 -19.18 -66.94 59.50
CA SER A 5 -18.85 -67.07 58.06
C SER A 5 -18.32 -65.79 57.43
N GLU A 6 -17.27 -65.95 56.64
CA GLU A 6 -16.77 -64.93 55.74
C GLU A 6 -17.77 -64.59 54.61
N GLY A 7 -18.13 -63.32 54.51
CA GLY A 7 -18.84 -62.72 53.36
C GLY A 7 -17.87 -62.03 52.43
N ALA A 8 -17.75 -62.58 51.20
CA ALA A 8 -16.89 -61.98 50.14
C ALA A 8 -17.42 -60.66 49.66
N ASP A 9 -16.66 -59.62 49.91
CA ASP A 9 -16.88 -58.26 49.36
C ASP A 9 -16.29 -58.19 47.93
N THR A 10 -17.17 -58.24 46.92
CA THR A 10 -16.81 -58.02 45.53
C THR A 10 -16.66 -56.53 45.26
N GLY A 11 -15.46 -55.99 45.51
CA GLY A 11 -15.10 -54.63 45.17
C GLY A 11 -15.25 -54.34 43.68
N ARG A 12 -16.35 -53.73 43.29
CA ARG A 12 -16.47 -53.05 41.97
C ARG A 12 -15.47 -51.88 41.92
N ARG A 13 -14.35 -52.04 41.19
CA ARG A 13 -13.50 -50.96 40.78
C ARG A 13 -14.34 -49.99 39.93
N ALA A 14 -14.62 -48.82 40.46
CA ALA A 14 -15.15 -47.69 39.70
C ALA A 14 -14.16 -47.37 38.58
N GLY A 15 -14.59 -47.49 37.34
CA GLY A 15 -13.81 -47.07 36.17
C GLY A 15 -13.47 -45.58 36.27
N PRO A 16 -12.38 -45.12 35.64
CA PRO A 16 -12.00 -43.73 35.67
C PRO A 16 -13.16 -42.88 35.16
N SER A 17 -13.63 -41.95 36.03
CA SER A 17 -14.63 -40.97 35.66
C SER A 17 -14.17 -40.23 34.39
N PRO A 18 -15.01 -40.06 33.37
CA PRO A 18 -14.61 -39.33 32.16
C PRO A 18 -14.10 -37.92 32.60
N ALA A 19 -12.84 -37.68 32.30
CA ALA A 19 -12.20 -36.41 32.63
C ALA A 19 -13.09 -35.25 32.13
N ARG A 20 -13.52 -34.39 33.05
CA ARG A 20 -14.26 -33.17 32.65
C ARG A 20 -13.43 -32.46 31.56
N PRO A 21 -14.03 -32.15 30.40
CA PRO A 21 -13.30 -31.45 29.37
C PRO A 21 -12.75 -30.17 29.99
N ASP A 22 -11.43 -29.96 29.83
CA ASP A 22 -10.72 -28.77 30.29
C ASP A 22 -11.53 -27.55 29.83
N PRO A 23 -12.03 -26.71 30.76
CA PRO A 23 -12.84 -25.55 30.40
C PRO A 23 -12.11 -24.62 29.42
N LEU A 24 -10.76 -24.60 29.43
CA LEU A 24 -9.94 -23.90 28.44
C LEU A 24 -10.05 -24.54 27.04
N ARG A 25 -10.10 -25.87 26.94
CA ARG A 25 -10.32 -26.57 25.67
C ARG A 25 -11.74 -26.41 25.13
N ALA A 26 -12.74 -26.36 26.00
CA ALA A 26 -14.13 -26.15 25.62
C ALA A 26 -14.36 -24.71 25.16
N ALA A 27 -13.80 -23.70 25.89
CA ALA A 27 -13.83 -22.31 25.50
C ALA A 27 -13.03 -22.05 24.20
N ALA A 28 -11.89 -22.73 24.02
CA ALA A 28 -11.08 -22.67 22.81
C ALA A 28 -11.78 -23.29 21.59
N ALA A 29 -12.52 -24.39 21.79
CA ALA A 29 -13.34 -25.01 20.73
C ALA A 29 -14.50 -24.09 20.32
N ALA A 30 -15.14 -23.41 21.27
CA ALA A 30 -16.20 -22.44 21.02
C ALA A 30 -15.68 -21.15 20.36
N ALA A 31 -14.46 -20.69 20.72
CA ALA A 31 -13.84 -19.47 20.17
C ALA A 31 -13.26 -19.69 18.76
N GLY A 32 -12.96 -20.93 18.35
CA GLY A 32 -12.17 -21.23 17.15
C GLY A 32 -12.96 -21.43 15.85
N GLY A 33 -14.27 -21.23 15.84
CA GLY A 33 -15.10 -21.37 14.64
C GLY A 33 -14.63 -20.42 13.52
N ARG A 34 -14.59 -20.95 12.27
CA ARG A 34 -14.33 -20.10 11.09
C ARG A 34 -15.48 -19.08 10.95
N GLY A 35 -15.15 -17.83 10.68
CA GLY A 35 -16.15 -16.77 10.50
C GLY A 35 -16.86 -16.31 11.78
N ALA A 36 -16.49 -16.82 12.97
CA ALA A 36 -17.13 -16.47 14.25
C ALA A 36 -16.49 -15.23 14.90
N ASP A 37 -17.29 -14.54 15.73
CA ASP A 37 -16.79 -13.53 16.65
C ASP A 37 -16.13 -14.20 17.86
N ILE A 38 -14.93 -13.76 18.20
CA ILE A 38 -14.17 -14.30 19.35
C ILE A 38 -14.32 -13.33 20.53
N ALA A 39 -14.97 -13.79 21.59
CA ALA A 39 -15.21 -12.98 22.78
C ALA A 39 -13.99 -12.95 23.73
N ASP A 40 -13.33 -14.10 23.92
CA ASP A 40 -12.16 -14.24 24.78
C ASP A 40 -10.91 -14.45 23.94
N TRP A 41 -10.02 -13.44 23.91
CA TRP A 41 -8.77 -13.46 23.16
C TRP A 41 -7.61 -13.02 24.04
N ARG A 42 -6.73 -13.97 24.40
CA ARG A 42 -5.62 -13.78 25.35
C ARG A 42 -4.28 -14.17 24.73
N PRO A 43 -3.76 -13.41 23.73
CA PRO A 43 -2.56 -13.80 23.00
C PRO A 43 -1.29 -13.79 23.86
N GLU A 44 -1.28 -13.05 24.99
CA GLU A 44 -0.14 -13.00 25.91
C GLU A 44 -0.10 -14.23 26.86
N ASP A 45 -1.19 -14.97 27.00
CA ASP A 45 -1.25 -16.23 27.72
C ASP A 45 -0.62 -17.33 26.85
N GLU A 46 0.51 -17.88 27.29
CA GLU A 46 1.31 -18.82 26.51
C GLU A 46 0.59 -20.13 26.29
N ALA A 47 -0.15 -20.64 27.30
CA ALA A 47 -0.93 -21.87 27.18
C ALA A 47 -2.08 -21.70 26.17
N PHE A 48 -2.80 -20.58 26.23
CA PHE A 48 -3.82 -20.23 25.24
C PHE A 48 -3.22 -20.07 23.84
N TRP A 49 -2.07 -19.40 23.74
CA TRP A 49 -1.41 -19.17 22.46
C TRP A 49 -1.03 -20.49 21.77
N GLU A 50 -0.30 -21.37 22.44
CA GLU A 50 0.17 -22.61 21.83
C GLU A 50 -0.97 -23.62 21.55
N SER A 51 -2.01 -23.65 22.40
CA SER A 51 -3.13 -24.58 22.21
C SER A 51 -4.10 -24.13 21.10
N THR A 52 -4.36 -22.85 20.97
CA THR A 52 -5.47 -22.33 20.13
C THR A 52 -5.12 -21.04 19.39
N GLY A 53 -4.54 -20.05 20.08
CA GLY A 53 -4.35 -18.69 19.57
C GLY A 53 -3.52 -18.63 18.30
N LYS A 54 -2.40 -19.34 18.27
CA LYS A 54 -1.47 -19.41 17.14
C LYS A 54 -2.16 -19.84 15.83
N ARG A 55 -2.94 -20.91 15.86
CA ARG A 55 -3.67 -21.41 14.69
C ARG A 55 -4.66 -20.38 14.15
N ILE A 56 -5.40 -19.70 15.03
CA ILE A 56 -6.38 -18.69 14.65
C ILE A 56 -5.68 -17.44 14.11
N ALA A 57 -4.64 -16.96 14.79
CA ALA A 57 -3.88 -15.78 14.37
C ALA A 57 -3.26 -15.97 12.98
N TYR A 58 -2.58 -17.11 12.75
CA TYR A 58 -1.98 -17.39 11.44
C TYR A 58 -3.01 -17.61 10.35
N ARG A 59 -4.18 -18.19 10.63
CA ARG A 59 -5.28 -18.27 9.66
C ARG A 59 -5.74 -16.88 9.23
N ASN A 60 -5.98 -15.97 10.17
CA ASN A 60 -6.36 -14.60 9.87
C ASN A 60 -5.25 -13.86 9.08
N LEU A 61 -3.98 -14.07 9.43
CA LEU A 61 -2.83 -13.52 8.72
C LEU A 61 -2.76 -13.99 7.27
N TRP A 62 -2.83 -15.30 7.03
CA TRP A 62 -2.70 -15.88 5.68
C TRP A 62 -3.88 -15.55 4.76
N ILE A 63 -5.04 -15.19 5.30
CA ILE A 63 -6.17 -14.66 4.53
C ILE A 63 -5.99 -13.15 4.30
N SER A 64 -5.50 -12.41 5.29
CA SER A 64 -5.28 -10.97 5.21
C SER A 64 -4.21 -10.58 4.17
N ILE A 65 -3.14 -11.37 4.06
CA ILE A 65 -2.02 -11.11 3.13
C ILE A 65 -2.49 -11.01 1.68
N PRO A 66 -3.16 -12.01 1.06
CA PRO A 66 -3.60 -11.91 -0.33
C PRO A 66 -4.68 -10.84 -0.54
N ALA A 67 -5.54 -10.58 0.46
CA ALA A 67 -6.50 -9.48 0.39
C ALA A 67 -5.79 -8.12 0.34
N LEU A 68 -4.75 -7.93 1.15
CA LEU A 68 -3.92 -6.73 1.14
C LEU A 68 -3.08 -6.62 -0.14
N LEU A 69 -2.56 -7.73 -0.65
CA LEU A 69 -1.85 -7.79 -1.94
C LEU A 69 -2.74 -7.28 -3.08
N CYS A 70 -3.97 -7.78 -3.18
CA CYS A 70 -4.93 -7.29 -4.17
C CYS A 70 -5.28 -5.81 -3.95
N GLY A 71 -5.35 -5.35 -2.68
CA GLY A 71 -5.52 -3.95 -2.35
C GLY A 71 -4.43 -3.06 -2.96
N PHE A 72 -3.17 -3.44 -2.76
CA PHE A 72 -2.04 -2.72 -3.37
C PHE A 72 -2.01 -2.81 -4.88
N ALA A 73 -2.36 -3.97 -5.44
CA ALA A 73 -2.36 -4.18 -6.88
C ALA A 73 -3.40 -3.30 -7.58
N VAL A 74 -4.65 -3.28 -7.10
CA VAL A 74 -5.72 -2.43 -7.64
C VAL A 74 -5.41 -0.95 -7.41
N TRP A 75 -4.86 -0.59 -6.24
CA TRP A 75 -4.47 0.80 -5.98
C TRP A 75 -3.38 1.29 -6.95
N GLY A 76 -2.37 0.44 -7.25
CA GLY A 76 -1.20 0.78 -8.06
C GLY A 76 -1.38 0.62 -9.57
N MET A 77 -2.44 -0.04 -10.05
CA MET A 77 -2.55 -0.48 -11.44
C MET A 77 -2.47 0.65 -12.48
N TRP A 78 -2.88 1.87 -12.12
CA TRP A 78 -2.80 3.02 -13.01
C TRP A 78 -1.36 3.40 -13.39
N GLY A 79 -0.37 3.05 -12.57
CA GLY A 79 1.05 3.22 -12.93
C GLY A 79 1.49 2.39 -14.14
N ILE A 80 0.81 1.28 -14.45
CA ILE A 80 1.06 0.45 -15.63
C ILE A 80 0.07 0.75 -16.75
N ILE A 81 -1.20 0.96 -16.41
CA ILE A 81 -2.26 1.26 -17.37
C ILE A 81 -1.90 2.50 -18.20
N THR A 82 -1.40 3.57 -17.58
CA THR A 82 -1.04 4.81 -18.26
C THR A 82 0.09 4.61 -19.30
N VAL A 83 1.02 3.70 -19.05
CA VAL A 83 2.05 3.33 -20.03
C VAL A 83 1.41 2.63 -21.25
N GLN A 84 0.46 1.75 -21.02
CA GLN A 84 -0.22 1.05 -22.11
C GLN A 84 -1.17 1.97 -22.89
N MET A 85 -1.85 2.88 -22.22
CA MET A 85 -2.66 3.92 -22.86
C MET A 85 -1.81 4.74 -23.83
N LEU A 86 -0.57 5.11 -23.43
CA LEU A 86 0.39 5.80 -24.29
C LEU A 86 0.82 4.93 -25.49
N ASN A 87 1.01 3.62 -25.29
CA ASN A 87 1.38 2.69 -26.34
C ASN A 87 0.24 2.38 -27.33
N LEU A 88 -1.01 2.46 -26.86
CA LEU A 88 -2.23 2.26 -27.66
C LEU A 88 -2.70 3.55 -28.35
N GLY A 89 -2.12 4.71 -28.00
CA GLY A 89 -2.47 6.00 -28.61
C GLY A 89 -3.77 6.60 -28.09
N TYR A 90 -4.08 6.43 -26.81
CA TYR A 90 -5.20 7.12 -26.19
C TYR A 90 -5.04 8.65 -26.34
N PRO A 91 -6.15 9.40 -26.52
CA PRO A 91 -6.11 10.83 -26.85
C PRO A 91 -5.80 11.71 -25.62
N PHE A 92 -4.90 11.25 -24.74
CA PHE A 92 -4.50 11.95 -23.53
C PHE A 92 -3.04 12.39 -23.59
N THR A 93 -2.78 13.57 -23.06
CA THR A 93 -1.42 14.10 -22.92
C THR A 93 -0.64 13.33 -21.84
N GLN A 94 0.68 13.39 -21.90
CA GLN A 94 1.53 12.80 -20.86
C GLN A 94 1.21 13.35 -19.46
N ALA A 95 0.92 14.66 -19.36
CA ALA A 95 0.54 15.29 -18.10
C ALA A 95 -0.76 14.71 -17.53
N GLU A 96 -1.77 14.49 -18.37
CA GLU A 96 -3.03 13.87 -17.96
C GLU A 96 -2.83 12.41 -17.52
N LEU A 97 -1.96 11.64 -18.18
CA LEU A 97 -1.62 10.28 -17.77
C LEU A 97 -0.90 10.25 -16.41
N PHE A 98 0.03 11.16 -16.13
CA PHE A 98 0.64 11.29 -14.80
C PHE A 98 -0.41 11.67 -13.74
N THR A 99 -1.37 12.52 -14.11
CA THR A 99 -2.47 12.91 -13.20
C THR A 99 -3.37 11.74 -12.82
N LEU A 100 -3.67 10.81 -13.75
CA LEU A 100 -4.44 9.58 -13.42
C LEU A 100 -3.74 8.75 -12.34
N THR A 101 -2.44 8.57 -12.46
CA THR A 101 -1.63 7.88 -11.44
C THR A 101 -1.64 8.63 -10.10
N ALA A 102 -1.54 9.95 -10.15
CA ALA A 102 -1.53 10.80 -8.97
C ALA A 102 -2.89 10.79 -8.23
N ILE A 103 -4.02 10.81 -8.97
CA ILE A 103 -5.37 10.72 -8.38
C ILE A 103 -5.54 9.43 -7.57
N ALA A 104 -5.12 8.29 -8.10
CA ALA A 104 -5.12 7.03 -7.35
C ALA A 104 -4.25 7.16 -6.08
N GLY A 105 -3.11 7.85 -6.18
CA GLY A 105 -2.18 8.11 -5.08
C GLY A 105 -2.83 8.89 -3.94
N ILE A 106 -3.42 10.06 -4.21
CA ILE A 106 -4.05 10.90 -3.18
C ILE A 106 -5.24 10.19 -2.52
N ALA A 107 -6.09 9.55 -3.32
CA ALA A 107 -7.24 8.82 -2.80
C ALA A 107 -6.82 7.71 -1.82
N GLY A 108 -5.81 6.91 -2.19
CA GLY A 108 -5.33 5.83 -1.33
C GLY A 108 -4.65 6.32 -0.05
N ALA A 109 -3.98 7.45 -0.10
CA ALA A 109 -3.38 8.08 1.07
C ALA A 109 -4.46 8.59 2.04
N THR A 110 -5.42 9.35 1.53
CA THR A 110 -6.52 9.91 2.32
C THR A 110 -7.38 8.81 2.94
N MET A 111 -7.69 7.74 2.19
CA MET A 111 -8.45 6.60 2.68
C MET A 111 -7.79 5.86 3.85
N ARG A 112 -6.46 5.90 3.99
CA ARG A 112 -5.75 5.29 5.14
C ARG A 112 -6.11 5.94 6.47
N ILE A 113 -6.43 7.23 6.47
CA ILE A 113 -6.78 7.95 7.70
C ILE A 113 -8.02 7.32 8.35
N PRO A 114 -9.21 7.26 7.73
CA PRO A 114 -10.37 6.60 8.32
C PRO A 114 -10.18 5.08 8.45
N ALA A 115 -9.45 4.42 7.53
CA ALA A 115 -9.23 2.99 7.57
C ALA A 115 -8.56 2.50 8.87
N SER A 116 -7.74 3.34 9.51
CA SER A 116 -7.11 3.02 10.79
C SER A 116 -8.12 2.83 11.94
N PHE A 117 -9.32 3.39 11.82
CA PHE A 117 -10.39 3.30 12.83
C PHE A 117 -11.36 2.14 12.61
N LEU A 118 -11.43 1.63 11.38
CA LEU A 118 -12.48 0.68 10.97
C LEU A 118 -12.49 -0.59 11.81
N ILE A 119 -11.33 -1.13 12.16
CA ILE A 119 -11.24 -2.39 12.91
C ILE A 119 -11.95 -2.30 14.26
N ARG A 120 -11.74 -1.21 14.99
CA ARG A 120 -12.37 -0.99 16.28
C ARG A 120 -13.88 -0.76 16.18
N LEU A 121 -14.34 -0.16 15.09
CA LEU A 121 -15.74 0.24 14.91
C LEU A 121 -16.61 -0.84 14.26
N ALA A 122 -16.03 -1.65 13.39
CA ALA A 122 -16.77 -2.59 12.53
C ALA A 122 -16.32 -4.05 12.65
N GLY A 123 -15.18 -4.30 13.32
CA GLY A 123 -14.58 -5.63 13.43
C GLY A 123 -13.65 -5.97 12.27
N GLY A 124 -12.67 -6.84 12.56
CA GLY A 124 -11.63 -7.18 11.60
C GLY A 124 -12.14 -7.91 10.37
N ARG A 125 -12.86 -9.03 10.57
CA ARG A 125 -13.46 -9.80 9.48
C ARG A 125 -14.35 -8.92 8.60
N ASN A 126 -15.28 -8.18 9.21
CA ASN A 126 -16.24 -7.35 8.49
C ASN A 126 -15.53 -6.28 7.65
N THR A 127 -14.49 -5.66 8.22
CA THR A 127 -13.72 -4.62 7.51
C THR A 127 -12.96 -5.22 6.33
N ILE A 128 -12.14 -6.27 6.55
CA ILE A 128 -11.32 -6.85 5.49
C ILE A 128 -12.21 -7.43 4.37
N PHE A 129 -13.32 -8.09 4.72
CA PHE A 129 -14.30 -8.58 3.76
C PHE A 129 -14.83 -7.43 2.88
N LEU A 130 -15.43 -6.41 3.50
CA LEU A 130 -16.12 -5.37 2.74
C LEU A 130 -15.13 -4.54 1.91
N THR A 131 -13.98 -4.16 2.48
CA THR A 131 -13.00 -3.36 1.74
C THR A 131 -12.34 -4.13 0.60
N THR A 132 -12.22 -5.47 0.72
CA THR A 132 -11.79 -6.33 -0.41
C THR A 132 -12.88 -6.42 -1.48
N ALA A 133 -14.14 -6.60 -1.09
CA ALA A 133 -15.27 -6.64 -2.02
C ALA A 133 -15.49 -5.29 -2.74
N MET A 134 -15.30 -4.17 -2.04
CA MET A 134 -15.40 -2.82 -2.64
C MET A 134 -14.40 -2.60 -3.79
N LEU A 135 -13.27 -3.32 -3.81
CA LEU A 135 -12.31 -3.25 -4.91
C LEU A 135 -12.83 -3.82 -6.24
N LEU A 136 -13.90 -4.62 -6.20
CA LEU A 136 -14.56 -5.11 -7.42
C LEU A 136 -15.09 -3.94 -8.27
N ALA A 137 -15.60 -2.88 -7.65
CA ALA A 137 -16.14 -1.73 -8.36
C ALA A 137 -15.07 -1.00 -9.21
N PRO A 138 -13.92 -0.56 -8.68
CA PRO A 138 -12.88 0.05 -9.51
C PRO A 138 -12.20 -0.95 -10.45
N ALA A 139 -12.12 -2.24 -10.11
CA ALA A 139 -11.56 -3.26 -11.00
C ALA A 139 -12.44 -3.43 -12.25
N ILE A 140 -13.74 -3.65 -12.07
CA ILE A 140 -14.70 -3.80 -13.17
C ILE A 140 -14.82 -2.48 -13.94
N GLY A 141 -14.99 -1.36 -13.22
CA GLY A 141 -15.14 -0.04 -13.84
C GLY A 141 -13.92 0.36 -14.68
N THR A 142 -12.70 0.07 -14.20
CA THR A 142 -11.48 0.29 -14.98
C THR A 142 -11.46 -0.57 -16.25
N GLY A 143 -11.83 -1.84 -16.16
CA GLY A 143 -11.96 -2.69 -17.33
C GLY A 143 -12.97 -2.16 -18.36
N ILE A 144 -14.08 -1.56 -17.91
CA ILE A 144 -15.08 -0.97 -18.79
C ILE A 144 -14.56 0.30 -19.46
N VAL A 145 -14.04 1.27 -18.70
CA VAL A 145 -13.57 2.54 -19.29
C VAL A 145 -12.44 2.35 -20.28
N LEU A 146 -11.58 1.35 -20.06
CA LEU A 146 -10.46 1.03 -20.95
C LEU A 146 -10.90 0.42 -22.30
N GLN A 147 -12.13 0.01 -22.45
CA GLN A 147 -12.68 -0.42 -23.75
C GLN A 147 -13.15 0.76 -24.63
N HIS A 148 -13.23 1.97 -24.05
CA HIS A 148 -13.81 3.15 -24.68
C HIS A 148 -12.80 4.31 -24.72
N PRO A 149 -11.82 4.30 -25.64
CA PRO A 149 -10.80 5.36 -25.72
C PRO A 149 -11.37 6.77 -25.99
N ASP A 150 -12.59 6.82 -26.53
CA ASP A 150 -13.36 8.03 -26.84
C ASP A 150 -14.05 8.66 -25.62
N TRP A 151 -14.09 7.94 -24.48
CA TRP A 151 -14.73 8.48 -23.28
C TRP A 151 -13.90 9.63 -22.67
N PRO A 152 -14.58 10.60 -22.02
CA PRO A 152 -13.89 11.77 -21.46
C PRO A 152 -12.97 11.38 -20.31
N LEU A 153 -11.90 12.15 -20.13
CA LEU A 153 -10.85 11.91 -19.12
C LEU A 153 -11.39 11.73 -17.70
N TRP A 154 -12.47 12.44 -17.34
CA TRP A 154 -13.06 12.33 -15.99
C TRP A 154 -13.55 10.92 -15.66
N SER A 155 -13.96 10.12 -16.62
CA SER A 155 -14.40 8.74 -16.40
C SER A 155 -13.24 7.86 -15.91
N TYR A 156 -12.04 8.05 -16.46
CA TYR A 156 -10.81 7.39 -16.03
C TYR A 156 -10.35 7.90 -14.68
N GLN A 157 -10.46 9.23 -14.45
CA GLN A 157 -10.12 9.86 -13.18
C GLN A 157 -11.01 9.35 -12.03
N LEU A 158 -12.30 9.11 -12.29
CA LEU A 158 -13.21 8.53 -11.30
C LEU A 158 -12.79 7.10 -10.91
N MET A 159 -12.39 6.28 -11.88
CA MET A 159 -11.90 4.92 -11.59
C MET A 159 -10.57 4.96 -10.84
N ALA A 160 -9.65 5.84 -11.23
CA ALA A 160 -8.39 6.05 -10.52
C ALA A 160 -8.62 6.49 -9.06
N LEU A 161 -9.55 7.41 -8.83
CA LEU A 161 -9.95 7.84 -7.49
C LEU A 161 -10.51 6.67 -6.66
N TRP A 162 -11.37 5.85 -7.25
CA TRP A 162 -12.00 4.74 -6.53
C TRP A 162 -11.02 3.62 -6.17
N CYS A 163 -9.93 3.45 -6.93
CA CYS A 163 -8.84 2.55 -6.58
C CYS A 163 -8.17 2.89 -5.23
N GLY A 164 -8.37 4.11 -4.74
CA GLY A 164 -7.89 4.54 -3.42
C GLY A 164 -8.38 3.68 -2.26
N VAL A 165 -9.52 3.00 -2.38
CA VAL A 165 -9.98 2.02 -1.38
C VAL A 165 -8.89 0.98 -1.09
N GLY A 166 -8.17 0.52 -2.12
CA GLY A 166 -7.06 -0.43 -1.97
C GLY A 166 -5.89 0.13 -1.15
N GLY A 167 -5.60 1.43 -1.31
CA GLY A 167 -4.60 2.11 -0.47
C GLY A 167 -4.97 2.12 1.01
N GLY A 168 -6.26 2.32 1.33
CA GLY A 168 -6.80 2.29 2.69
C GLY A 168 -6.64 0.94 3.38
N ASN A 169 -6.68 -0.16 2.63
CA ASN A 169 -6.62 -1.52 3.16
C ASN A 169 -5.35 -1.81 3.97
N PHE A 170 -4.26 -1.10 3.74
CA PHE A 170 -3.05 -1.28 4.54
C PHE A 170 -3.27 -0.95 6.02
N ALA A 171 -3.86 0.20 6.33
CA ALA A 171 -4.04 0.63 7.70
C ALA A 171 -5.00 -0.30 8.48
N SER A 172 -6.11 -0.69 7.87
CA SER A 172 -7.05 -1.63 8.48
C SER A 172 -6.47 -3.04 8.65
N SER A 173 -5.76 -3.56 7.64
CA SER A 173 -5.13 -4.87 7.70
C SER A 173 -4.07 -4.94 8.79
N MET A 174 -3.18 -3.92 8.90
CA MET A 174 -2.15 -3.86 9.95
C MET A 174 -2.78 -3.78 11.34
N SER A 175 -3.80 -2.94 11.52
CA SER A 175 -4.55 -2.83 12.77
C SER A 175 -5.22 -4.15 13.17
N ASN A 176 -5.82 -4.85 12.22
CA ASN A 176 -6.44 -6.14 12.47
C ASN A 176 -5.43 -7.20 12.94
N ILE A 177 -4.34 -7.38 12.18
CA ILE A 177 -3.35 -8.42 12.48
C ILE A 177 -2.60 -8.11 13.79
N SER A 178 -2.35 -6.84 14.11
CA SER A 178 -1.72 -6.49 15.38
C SER A 178 -2.50 -7.00 16.60
N GLY A 179 -3.82 -7.08 16.50
CA GLY A 179 -4.68 -7.58 17.57
C GLY A 179 -4.62 -9.10 17.78
N PHE A 180 -4.30 -9.85 16.74
CA PHE A 180 -4.22 -11.32 16.82
C PHE A 180 -2.92 -11.83 17.44
N PHE A 181 -1.79 -11.09 17.32
CA PHE A 181 -0.47 -11.57 17.73
C PHE A 181 -0.05 -11.06 19.12
N PRO A 182 0.64 -11.91 19.93
CA PRO A 182 1.26 -11.46 21.17
C PRO A 182 2.40 -10.47 20.87
N LYS A 183 2.77 -9.65 21.86
CA LYS A 183 3.84 -8.63 21.72
C LYS A 183 5.14 -9.22 21.18
N ARG A 184 5.55 -10.40 21.68
CA ARG A 184 6.78 -11.13 21.28
C ARG A 184 6.81 -11.52 19.81
N LEU A 185 5.65 -11.69 19.15
CA LEU A 185 5.53 -12.10 17.74
C LEU A 185 4.86 -11.04 16.85
N GLN A 186 4.57 -9.86 17.39
CA GLN A 186 3.89 -8.79 16.67
C GLN A 186 4.72 -8.30 15.47
N GLY A 187 6.03 -8.18 15.65
CA GLY A 187 6.96 -7.85 14.56
C GLY A 187 6.90 -8.84 13.41
N THR A 188 6.86 -10.15 13.72
CA THR A 188 6.73 -11.22 12.71
C THR A 188 5.38 -11.13 11.98
N GLY A 189 4.27 -11.04 12.73
CA GLY A 189 2.93 -10.98 12.14
C GLY A 189 2.73 -9.75 11.24
N LEU A 190 3.11 -8.58 11.75
CA LEU A 190 3.00 -7.32 11.00
C LEU A 190 4.00 -7.25 9.84
N GLY A 191 5.22 -7.75 10.04
CA GLY A 191 6.25 -7.82 9.01
C GLY A 191 5.85 -8.70 7.83
N LEU A 192 5.28 -9.88 8.09
CA LEU A 192 4.74 -10.75 7.05
C LEU A 192 3.56 -10.09 6.33
N ASN A 193 2.60 -9.54 7.09
CA ASN A 193 1.42 -8.88 6.49
C ASN A 193 1.82 -7.68 5.62
N ALA A 194 2.67 -6.80 6.12
CA ALA A 194 3.14 -5.64 5.38
C ALA A 194 4.06 -6.02 4.21
N GLY A 195 5.02 -6.91 4.43
CA GLY A 195 6.00 -7.32 3.42
C GLY A 195 5.31 -7.99 2.23
N LEU A 196 4.59 -9.09 2.49
CA LEU A 196 3.91 -9.85 1.44
C LEU A 196 2.73 -9.09 0.83
N GLY A 197 2.01 -8.27 1.62
CA GLY A 197 0.95 -7.41 1.09
C GLY A 197 1.48 -6.39 0.08
N ASN A 198 2.62 -5.75 0.36
CA ASN A 198 3.26 -4.80 -0.58
C ASN A 198 3.75 -5.44 -1.89
N PHE A 199 3.88 -6.76 -1.93
CA PHE A 199 4.12 -7.49 -3.19
C PHE A 199 3.02 -7.24 -4.23
N GLY A 200 1.84 -6.77 -3.84
CA GLY A 200 0.79 -6.36 -4.76
C GLY A 200 1.26 -5.34 -5.79
N VAL A 201 2.17 -4.44 -5.40
CA VAL A 201 2.77 -3.45 -6.31
C VAL A 201 3.62 -4.13 -7.39
N THR A 202 4.42 -5.12 -7.02
CA THR A 202 5.19 -5.92 -7.98
C THR A 202 4.28 -6.82 -8.82
N THR A 203 3.32 -7.47 -8.18
CA THR A 203 2.39 -8.40 -8.82
C THR A 203 1.62 -7.70 -9.95
N MET A 204 1.08 -6.50 -9.72
CA MET A 204 0.36 -5.79 -10.76
C MET A 204 1.25 -5.39 -11.94
N GLN A 205 2.52 -5.07 -11.69
CA GLN A 205 3.49 -4.72 -12.73
C GLN A 205 3.91 -5.91 -13.60
N ILE A 206 3.78 -7.12 -13.08
CA ILE A 206 4.02 -8.37 -13.82
C ILE A 206 2.74 -8.88 -14.47
N VAL A 207 1.67 -9.00 -13.68
CA VAL A 207 0.42 -9.66 -14.08
C VAL A 207 -0.32 -8.86 -15.15
N ILE A 208 -0.38 -7.53 -15.00
CA ILE A 208 -1.13 -6.69 -15.95
C ILE A 208 -0.56 -6.80 -17.38
N PRO A 209 0.75 -6.54 -17.64
CA PRO A 209 1.30 -6.70 -18.97
C PRO A 209 1.16 -8.13 -19.54
N LEU A 210 1.21 -9.14 -18.67
CA LEU A 210 1.04 -10.54 -19.06
C LEU A 210 -0.39 -10.81 -19.53
N LEU A 211 -1.38 -10.42 -18.75
CA LEU A 211 -2.78 -10.73 -19.03
C LEU A 211 -3.39 -9.87 -20.16
N MET A 212 -2.77 -8.73 -20.45
CA MET A 212 -3.15 -7.90 -21.61
C MET A 212 -2.87 -8.57 -22.96
N THR A 213 -1.98 -9.57 -23.02
CA THR A 213 -1.67 -10.29 -24.24
C THR A 213 -2.60 -11.48 -24.53
N VAL A 214 -3.57 -11.72 -23.63
CA VAL A 214 -4.46 -12.89 -23.68
C VAL A 214 -5.91 -12.46 -23.66
N GLY A 215 -6.74 -13.02 -24.52
CA GLY A 215 -8.20 -12.85 -24.50
C GLY A 215 -8.85 -13.62 -23.32
N LEU A 216 -8.58 -13.18 -22.08
CA LEU A 216 -8.85 -13.91 -20.84
C LEU A 216 -10.34 -14.23 -20.62
N PHE A 217 -11.23 -13.35 -21.08
CA PHE A 217 -12.68 -13.48 -20.85
C PHE A 217 -13.47 -13.77 -22.13
N GLY A 218 -12.78 -14.12 -23.24
CA GLY A 218 -13.43 -14.36 -24.52
C GLY A 218 -14.28 -13.16 -24.95
N THR A 219 -15.48 -13.43 -25.47
CA THR A 219 -16.41 -12.38 -25.91
C THR A 219 -16.90 -11.46 -24.79
N LEU A 220 -16.92 -11.91 -23.53
CA LEU A 220 -17.27 -11.10 -22.37
C LEU A 220 -16.19 -10.06 -22.03
N GLY A 221 -14.96 -10.31 -22.45
CA GLY A 221 -13.82 -9.42 -22.20
C GLY A 221 -13.72 -8.25 -23.17
N GLY A 222 -14.54 -8.19 -24.21
CA GLY A 222 -14.49 -7.15 -25.24
C GLY A 222 -13.36 -7.39 -26.26
N GLU A 223 -13.31 -6.51 -27.27
CA GLU A 223 -12.37 -6.62 -28.38
C GLU A 223 -10.97 -6.13 -28.00
N PRO A 224 -9.92 -6.69 -28.61
CA PRO A 224 -8.55 -6.22 -28.43
C PRO A 224 -8.32 -4.89 -29.16
N GLN A 225 -7.43 -4.08 -28.60
CA GLN A 225 -6.91 -2.87 -29.24
C GLN A 225 -5.52 -3.14 -29.82
N THR A 226 -5.20 -2.51 -30.94
CA THR A 226 -3.90 -2.72 -31.61
C THR A 226 -2.84 -1.77 -31.05
N LEU A 227 -1.68 -2.30 -30.66
CA LEU A 227 -0.54 -1.50 -30.22
C LEU A 227 -0.04 -0.59 -31.36
N LEU A 228 0.02 0.71 -31.10
CA LEU A 228 0.61 1.69 -32.01
C LEU A 228 2.12 1.88 -31.80
N LYS A 229 2.61 1.48 -30.62
CA LYS A 229 4.03 1.51 -30.25
C LYS A 229 4.40 0.18 -29.59
N ASP A 230 5.71 -0.13 -29.62
CA ASP A 230 6.22 -1.30 -28.91
C ASP A 230 5.94 -1.18 -27.41
N SER A 231 5.58 -2.30 -26.81
CA SER A 231 5.35 -2.46 -25.39
C SER A 231 6.33 -3.49 -24.81
N GLY A 232 6.11 -3.95 -23.59
CA GLY A 232 6.93 -4.94 -22.93
C GLY A 232 6.16 -5.74 -21.88
N TRP A 233 6.71 -6.89 -21.53
CA TRP A 233 6.32 -7.75 -20.43
C TRP A 233 7.57 -8.40 -19.83
N ILE A 234 7.45 -9.22 -18.79
CA ILE A 234 8.63 -9.83 -18.11
C ILE A 234 9.51 -10.67 -19.04
N PHE A 235 8.95 -11.18 -20.15
CA PHE A 235 9.70 -11.98 -21.12
C PHE A 235 10.27 -11.17 -22.30
N GLY A 236 10.15 -9.84 -22.27
CA GLY A 236 10.76 -8.98 -23.27
C GLY A 236 9.81 -8.01 -23.96
N LYS A 237 10.05 -7.79 -25.25
CA LYS A 237 9.36 -6.80 -26.07
C LYS A 237 8.09 -7.39 -26.70
N ILE A 238 7.03 -6.60 -26.72
CA ILE A 238 5.80 -6.87 -27.47
C ILE A 238 5.78 -5.87 -28.63
N ALA A 239 5.74 -6.39 -29.85
CA ALA A 239 5.85 -5.59 -31.06
C ALA A 239 4.60 -4.73 -31.31
N LYS A 240 4.80 -3.56 -31.92
CA LYS A 240 3.74 -2.77 -32.54
C LYS A 240 2.88 -3.66 -33.45
N GLY A 241 1.58 -3.43 -33.49
CA GLY A 241 0.62 -4.23 -34.27
C GLY A 241 0.04 -5.43 -33.52
N THR A 242 0.57 -5.77 -32.32
CA THR A 242 0.04 -6.87 -31.51
C THR A 242 -1.34 -6.52 -30.94
N PRO A 243 -2.34 -7.41 -31.06
CA PRO A 243 -3.63 -7.25 -30.36
C PRO A 243 -3.44 -7.30 -28.86
N THR A 244 -4.09 -6.38 -28.14
CA THR A 244 -3.91 -6.22 -26.70
C THR A 244 -5.24 -5.92 -26.01
N TRP A 245 -5.57 -6.70 -24.98
CA TRP A 245 -6.76 -6.52 -24.13
C TRP A 245 -6.41 -5.67 -22.90
N ILE A 246 -6.27 -4.34 -23.07
CA ILE A 246 -5.92 -3.42 -21.98
C ILE A 246 -6.93 -3.49 -20.83
N GLN A 247 -8.19 -3.77 -21.12
CA GLN A 247 -9.27 -3.92 -20.13
C GLN A 247 -9.00 -5.04 -19.11
N ASN A 248 -8.16 -6.03 -19.44
CA ASN A 248 -7.75 -7.06 -18.50
C ASN A 248 -6.93 -6.52 -17.34
N ALA A 249 -6.37 -5.31 -17.45
CA ALA A 249 -5.72 -4.61 -16.33
C ALA A 249 -6.68 -4.40 -15.14
N GLY A 250 -7.96 -4.22 -15.43
CA GLY A 250 -9.02 -4.16 -14.42
C GLY A 250 -9.68 -5.52 -14.17
N PHE A 251 -10.22 -6.14 -15.21
CA PHE A 251 -11.04 -7.35 -15.10
C PHE A 251 -10.31 -8.54 -14.47
N ALA A 252 -9.01 -8.69 -14.68
CA ALA A 252 -8.25 -9.81 -14.12
C ALA A 252 -8.32 -9.90 -12.59
N TRP A 253 -8.43 -8.77 -11.91
CA TRP A 253 -8.50 -8.76 -10.43
C TRP A 253 -9.80 -9.33 -9.89
N VAL A 254 -10.87 -9.36 -10.69
CA VAL A 254 -12.16 -9.97 -10.30
C VAL A 254 -11.99 -11.44 -9.95
N LEU A 255 -11.12 -12.16 -10.71
CA LEU A 255 -10.83 -13.57 -10.49
C LEU A 255 -10.20 -13.86 -9.12
N SER A 256 -9.47 -12.89 -8.56
CA SER A 256 -8.87 -12.99 -7.23
C SER A 256 -9.77 -12.38 -6.15
N LEU A 257 -10.40 -11.23 -6.42
CA LEU A 257 -11.17 -10.48 -5.43
C LEU A 257 -12.44 -11.22 -5.00
N VAL A 258 -13.14 -11.89 -5.91
CA VAL A 258 -14.36 -12.65 -5.57
C VAL A 258 -14.05 -13.79 -4.60
N PRO A 259 -13.17 -14.76 -4.90
CA PRO A 259 -12.88 -15.86 -3.97
C PRO A 259 -12.22 -15.35 -2.68
N LEU A 260 -11.39 -14.30 -2.72
CA LEU A 260 -10.80 -13.70 -1.52
C LEU A 260 -11.84 -13.05 -0.63
N SER A 261 -12.83 -12.34 -1.18
CA SER A 261 -13.93 -11.79 -0.40
C SER A 261 -14.71 -12.89 0.32
N ILE A 262 -15.04 -13.96 -0.38
CA ILE A 262 -15.68 -15.15 0.21
C ILE A 262 -14.81 -15.74 1.33
N LEU A 263 -13.51 -15.89 1.07
CA LEU A 263 -12.56 -16.43 2.05
C LEU A 263 -12.41 -15.52 3.27
N CYS A 264 -12.40 -14.19 3.09
CA CYS A 264 -12.39 -13.24 4.20
C CYS A 264 -13.63 -13.39 5.07
N TRP A 265 -14.81 -13.50 4.46
CA TRP A 265 -16.07 -13.62 5.22
C TRP A 265 -16.15 -14.91 6.05
N PHE A 266 -15.84 -16.05 5.43
CA PHE A 266 -15.98 -17.35 6.10
C PHE A 266 -14.74 -17.78 6.88
N GLY A 267 -13.55 -17.28 6.56
CA GLY A 267 -12.28 -17.72 7.14
C GLY A 267 -11.74 -16.86 8.27
N MET A 268 -12.02 -15.54 8.26
CA MET A 268 -11.51 -14.60 9.26
C MET A 268 -12.43 -14.48 10.47
N ASN A 269 -11.96 -13.79 11.51
CA ASN A 269 -12.67 -13.58 12.76
C ASN A 269 -12.72 -12.09 13.13
N ASN A 270 -13.74 -11.70 13.91
CA ASN A 270 -13.75 -10.47 14.68
C ASN A 270 -13.29 -10.73 16.11
N LEU A 271 -12.50 -9.83 16.68
CA LEU A 271 -12.09 -9.88 18.08
C LEU A 271 -12.95 -8.90 18.90
N LYS A 272 -13.81 -9.42 19.77
CA LYS A 272 -14.65 -8.60 20.67
C LYS A 272 -13.83 -7.78 21.67
N THR A 273 -12.63 -8.24 22.02
CA THR A 273 -11.66 -7.51 22.85
C THR A 273 -11.18 -6.20 22.22
N ILE A 274 -11.17 -6.12 20.88
CA ILE A 274 -10.80 -4.91 20.12
C ILE A 274 -12.04 -4.15 19.68
N SER A 275 -13.06 -4.86 19.25
CA SER A 275 -14.30 -4.34 18.66
C SER A 275 -15.52 -4.78 19.48
N PRO A 276 -15.70 -4.31 20.72
CA PRO A 276 -16.74 -4.80 21.62
C PRO A 276 -18.15 -4.58 21.05
N ASN A 277 -18.35 -3.52 20.30
CA ASN A 277 -19.62 -3.12 19.71
C ASN A 277 -19.81 -3.61 18.27
N THR A 278 -19.14 -4.68 17.88
CA THR A 278 -19.36 -5.34 16.61
C THR A 278 -20.68 -6.10 16.71
N GLY A 279 -21.74 -5.48 16.28
CA GLY A 279 -23.09 -6.05 16.27
C GLY A 279 -23.41 -6.68 14.91
N ASN A 280 -24.59 -6.38 14.39
CA ASN A 280 -25.05 -6.82 13.07
C ASN A 280 -24.03 -6.39 11.98
N PRO A 281 -23.58 -7.31 11.11
CA PRO A 281 -22.69 -7.01 9.98
C PRO A 281 -23.19 -5.89 9.08
N ILE A 282 -24.51 -5.76 8.85
CA ILE A 282 -25.11 -4.69 8.03
C ILE A 282 -24.78 -3.31 8.63
N VAL A 283 -24.88 -3.18 9.96
CA VAL A 283 -24.53 -1.92 10.64
C VAL A 283 -23.01 -1.66 10.54
N ALA A 284 -22.19 -2.71 10.64
CA ALA A 284 -20.75 -2.60 10.43
C ALA A 284 -20.43 -2.11 9.00
N PHE A 285 -21.08 -2.66 7.98
CA PHE A 285 -20.93 -2.23 6.59
C PHE A 285 -21.37 -0.79 6.39
N GLY A 286 -22.49 -0.37 7.02
CA GLY A 286 -22.93 1.02 7.01
C GLY A 286 -21.87 1.97 7.59
N LYS A 287 -21.22 1.61 8.71
CA LYS A 287 -20.14 2.40 9.32
C LYS A 287 -18.92 2.52 8.39
N ILE A 288 -18.51 1.42 7.74
CA ILE A 288 -17.36 1.41 6.82
C ILE A 288 -17.65 2.30 5.61
N THR A 289 -18.81 2.10 4.97
CA THR A 289 -19.21 2.89 3.81
C THR A 289 -19.33 4.37 4.16
N TYR A 290 -19.91 4.70 5.31
CA TYR A 290 -20.00 6.07 5.80
C TYR A 290 -18.62 6.73 5.93
N LEU A 291 -17.67 6.07 6.60
CA LEU A 291 -16.33 6.61 6.80
C LEU A 291 -15.56 6.77 5.48
N TYR A 292 -15.72 5.85 4.54
CA TYR A 292 -15.09 5.97 3.23
C TYR A 292 -15.73 7.05 2.37
N THR A 293 -17.06 7.20 2.43
CA THR A 293 -17.73 8.33 1.76
C THR A 293 -17.23 9.66 2.30
N LEU A 294 -17.10 9.77 3.65
CA LEU A 294 -16.52 10.96 4.27
C LEU A 294 -15.08 11.23 3.83
N ALA A 295 -14.28 10.20 3.55
CA ALA A 295 -12.92 10.37 3.05
C ALA A 295 -12.86 10.81 1.58
N PHE A 296 -13.81 10.35 0.77
CA PHE A 296 -13.88 10.78 -0.63
C PHE A 296 -14.24 12.27 -0.77
N VAL A 297 -15.06 12.82 0.13
CA VAL A 297 -15.49 14.22 0.04
C VAL A 297 -14.31 15.21 0.07
N PRO A 298 -13.38 15.18 1.06
CA PRO A 298 -12.19 16.04 1.02
C PRO A 298 -11.32 15.79 -0.22
N SER A 299 -11.07 14.52 -0.56
CA SER A 299 -10.23 14.18 -1.72
C SER A 299 -10.80 14.71 -3.03
N ILE A 300 -12.11 14.57 -3.27
CA ILE A 300 -12.77 15.09 -4.46
C ILE A 300 -12.70 16.62 -4.48
N PHE A 301 -13.02 17.27 -3.35
CA PHE A 301 -12.98 18.71 -3.23
C PHE A 301 -11.58 19.27 -3.50
N MET A 302 -10.55 18.63 -2.93
CA MET A 302 -9.17 19.05 -3.13
C MET A 302 -8.68 18.81 -4.56
N LEU A 303 -9.05 17.68 -5.16
CA LEU A 303 -8.75 17.40 -6.57
C LEU A 303 -9.43 18.41 -7.49
N TRP A 304 -10.67 18.79 -7.22
CA TRP A 304 -11.39 19.80 -7.98
C TRP A 304 -10.71 21.18 -7.90
N LEU A 305 -10.17 21.56 -6.74
CA LEU A 305 -9.40 22.80 -6.60
C LEU A 305 -8.01 22.73 -7.26
N TYR A 306 -7.41 21.53 -7.31
CA TYR A 306 -6.05 21.32 -7.80
C TYR A 306 -5.98 21.09 -9.32
N LEU A 307 -6.87 20.23 -9.86
CA LEU A 307 -6.83 19.86 -11.28
C LEU A 307 -7.15 21.06 -12.19
N PRO A 308 -6.50 21.15 -13.38
CA PRO A 308 -6.84 22.18 -14.35
C PRO A 308 -8.18 21.92 -15.02
N ALA A 309 -8.73 22.95 -15.68
CA ALA A 309 -9.91 22.81 -16.52
C ALA A 309 -9.68 21.75 -17.62
N PRO A 310 -10.70 20.99 -18.04
CA PRO A 310 -12.12 21.09 -17.65
C PRO A 310 -12.48 20.33 -16.36
N THR A 311 -11.57 19.54 -15.79
CA THR A 311 -11.89 18.67 -14.66
C THR A 311 -11.92 19.40 -13.31
N GLY A 312 -11.15 20.47 -13.18
CA GLY A 312 -11.04 21.26 -11.96
C GLY A 312 -10.86 22.75 -12.23
N LEU A 313 -10.50 23.49 -11.16
CA LEU A 313 -10.33 24.93 -11.20
C LEU A 313 -8.87 25.39 -11.36
N GLY A 314 -7.90 24.52 -11.08
CA GLY A 314 -6.46 24.86 -11.14
C GLY A 314 -6.02 25.96 -10.18
N LEU A 315 -6.74 26.15 -9.06
CA LEU A 315 -6.51 27.24 -8.13
C LEU A 315 -5.36 26.98 -7.15
N LEU A 316 -5.07 25.73 -6.85
CA LEU A 316 -4.11 25.35 -5.82
C LEU A 316 -2.92 24.61 -6.42
N SER A 317 -1.73 24.89 -5.89
CA SER A 317 -0.59 24.01 -6.08
C SER A 317 -0.73 22.75 -5.22
N MET A 318 -0.09 21.64 -5.60
CA MET A 318 -0.11 20.42 -4.81
C MET A 318 0.45 20.62 -3.40
N TRP A 319 1.40 21.54 -3.20
CA TRP A 319 1.99 21.85 -1.90
C TRP A 319 1.01 22.47 -0.91
N VAL A 320 -0.07 23.08 -1.41
CA VAL A 320 -1.19 23.57 -0.61
C VAL A 320 -2.30 22.51 -0.54
N ALA A 321 -2.56 21.82 -1.66
CA ALA A 321 -3.63 20.84 -1.77
C ALA A 321 -3.46 19.68 -0.77
N ILE A 322 -2.26 19.09 -0.66
CA ILE A 322 -2.00 17.96 0.25
C ILE A 322 -2.21 18.32 1.72
N PRO A 323 -1.55 19.36 2.29
CA PRO A 323 -1.81 19.74 3.68
C PRO A 323 -3.27 20.07 3.96
N LEU A 324 -3.94 20.73 3.01
CA LEU A 324 -5.35 21.08 3.15
C LEU A 324 -6.26 19.84 3.11
N ASP A 325 -6.00 18.86 2.24
CA ASP A 325 -6.71 17.57 2.21
C ASP A 325 -6.59 16.86 3.57
N ILE A 326 -5.37 16.76 4.11
CA ILE A 326 -5.11 16.15 5.41
C ILE A 326 -5.89 16.88 6.52
N VAL A 327 -5.83 18.21 6.55
CA VAL A 327 -6.54 19.01 7.56
C VAL A 327 -8.05 18.86 7.43
N LEU A 328 -8.58 18.95 6.21
CA LEU A 328 -10.02 18.75 5.95
C LEU A 328 -10.47 17.35 6.36
N MET A 329 -9.67 16.31 6.04
CA MET A 329 -9.98 14.94 6.44
C MET A 329 -10.04 14.79 7.96
N LEU A 330 -9.07 15.34 8.68
CA LEU A 330 -9.07 15.32 10.15
C LEU A 330 -10.25 16.12 10.74
N MET A 331 -10.60 17.26 10.13
CA MET A 331 -11.78 18.04 10.53
C MET A 331 -13.07 17.26 10.30
N VAL A 332 -13.24 16.70 9.11
CA VAL A 332 -14.43 15.89 8.77
C VAL A 332 -14.58 14.73 9.74
N MET A 333 -13.50 13.98 10.02
CA MET A 333 -13.54 12.89 10.99
C MET A 333 -13.91 13.35 12.39
N LYS A 334 -13.40 14.50 12.84
CA LYS A 334 -13.71 15.04 14.17
C LYS A 334 -15.16 15.50 14.27
N LEU A 335 -15.69 16.17 13.24
CA LEU A 335 -17.04 16.70 13.23
C LEU A 335 -18.11 15.62 12.99
N ALA A 336 -17.81 14.66 12.11
CA ALA A 336 -18.73 13.60 11.76
C ALA A 336 -18.68 12.38 12.70
N ALA A 337 -17.75 12.35 13.65
CA ALA A 337 -17.69 11.30 14.65
C ALA A 337 -18.83 11.41 15.66
N PHE A 338 -19.61 10.33 15.82
CA PHE A 338 -20.73 10.24 16.76
C PHE A 338 -20.65 8.96 17.59
N GLY A 339 -21.32 8.94 18.75
CA GLY A 339 -21.36 7.78 19.63
C GLY A 339 -19.97 7.23 19.98
N PRO A 340 -19.76 5.90 19.97
CA PRO A 340 -18.47 5.26 20.29
C PRO A 340 -17.31 5.67 19.37
N MET A 341 -17.61 6.17 18.17
CA MET A 341 -16.62 6.67 17.23
C MET A 341 -15.91 7.92 17.77
N LYS A 342 -16.63 8.80 18.47
CA LYS A 342 -16.08 10.04 19.04
C LYS A 342 -14.94 9.78 20.01
N GLU A 343 -15.10 8.80 20.88
CA GLU A 343 -14.05 8.40 21.84
C GLU A 343 -12.82 7.79 21.14
N GLY A 344 -13.07 6.96 20.13
CA GLY A 344 -12.00 6.38 19.31
C GLY A 344 -11.17 7.45 18.60
N VAL A 345 -11.83 8.42 17.97
CA VAL A 345 -11.17 9.56 17.31
C VAL A 345 -10.40 10.40 18.33
N ALA A 346 -11.01 10.76 19.47
CA ALA A 346 -10.35 11.56 20.49
C ALA A 346 -9.07 10.90 21.05
N THR A 347 -9.10 9.57 21.22
CA THR A 347 -7.94 8.81 21.70
C THR A 347 -6.80 8.83 20.66
N GLN A 348 -7.11 8.67 19.38
CA GLN A 348 -6.10 8.70 18.32
C GLN A 348 -5.53 10.12 18.12
N PHE A 349 -6.31 11.18 18.28
CA PHE A 349 -5.80 12.55 18.18
C PHE A 349 -4.76 12.92 19.25
N ARG A 350 -4.65 12.14 20.35
CA ARG A 350 -3.58 12.35 21.36
C ARG A 350 -2.18 12.16 20.82
N ILE A 351 -1.99 11.35 19.77
CA ILE A 351 -0.68 11.13 19.15
C ILE A 351 -0.06 12.43 18.61
N PHE A 352 -0.86 13.39 18.16
CA PHE A 352 -0.38 14.65 17.60
C PHE A 352 0.31 15.57 18.60
N ARG A 353 0.14 15.33 19.91
CA ARG A 353 0.85 16.05 20.97
C ARG A 353 2.29 15.58 21.15
N ASN A 354 2.63 14.42 20.63
CA ASN A 354 3.97 13.85 20.75
C ASN A 354 4.85 14.29 19.55
N LYS A 355 5.95 14.99 19.84
CA LYS A 355 6.91 15.44 18.82
C LYS A 355 7.50 14.31 17.98
N HIS A 356 7.67 13.11 18.58
CA HIS A 356 8.18 11.93 17.88
C HIS A 356 7.22 11.42 16.82
N THR A 357 5.90 11.65 16.97
CA THR A 357 4.93 11.34 15.90
C THR A 357 5.27 12.09 14.62
N TRP A 358 5.56 13.38 14.71
CA TRP A 358 5.91 14.20 13.56
C TRP A 358 7.27 13.83 12.96
N ALA A 359 8.28 13.61 13.81
CA ALA A 359 9.60 13.18 13.35
C ALA A 359 9.51 11.83 12.60
N MET A 360 8.84 10.85 13.18
CA MET A 360 8.65 9.53 12.53
C MET A 360 7.79 9.61 11.28
N THR A 361 6.80 10.50 11.23
CA THR A 361 6.01 10.76 10.02
C THR A 361 6.89 11.22 8.86
N ILE A 362 7.75 12.21 9.09
CA ILE A 362 8.67 12.73 8.06
C ILE A 362 9.66 11.63 7.64
N LEU A 363 10.25 10.90 8.57
CA LEU A 363 11.17 9.80 8.26
C LEU A 363 10.49 8.65 7.50
N TYR A 364 9.21 8.40 7.76
CA TYR A 364 8.47 7.37 7.03
C TYR A 364 8.10 7.81 5.59
N ILE A 365 8.01 9.13 5.33
CA ILE A 365 7.89 9.65 3.95
C ILE A 365 9.13 9.29 3.13
N VAL A 366 10.36 9.41 3.70
CA VAL A 366 11.59 9.02 2.98
C VAL A 366 11.53 7.56 2.58
N THR A 367 11.09 6.69 3.48
CA THR A 367 11.15 5.25 3.26
C THR A 367 9.94 4.74 2.46
N PHE A 368 8.75 4.76 3.03
CA PHE A 368 7.55 4.26 2.36
C PHE A 368 7.02 5.21 1.27
N GLY A 369 7.05 6.53 1.52
CA GLY A 369 6.60 7.52 0.54
C GLY A 369 7.39 7.45 -0.76
N SER A 370 8.72 7.30 -0.68
CA SER A 370 9.58 7.13 -1.85
C SER A 370 9.33 5.79 -2.54
N PHE A 371 9.21 4.70 -1.77
CA PHE A 371 8.91 3.38 -2.33
C PHE A 371 7.63 3.40 -3.18
N ILE A 372 6.53 3.86 -2.63
CA ILE A 372 5.26 3.85 -3.34
C ILE A 372 5.21 4.91 -4.45
N GLY A 373 5.79 6.09 -4.21
CA GLY A 373 5.86 7.16 -5.18
C GLY A 373 6.64 6.77 -6.43
N PHE A 374 7.83 6.20 -6.26
CA PHE A 374 8.61 5.70 -7.39
C PHE A 374 7.94 4.51 -8.09
N SER A 375 7.28 3.63 -7.34
CA SER A 375 6.54 2.50 -7.94
C SER A 375 5.42 2.98 -8.88
N MET A 376 4.78 4.10 -8.55
CA MET A 376 3.72 4.71 -9.35
C MET A 376 4.26 5.51 -10.53
N ALA A 377 5.32 6.29 -10.33
CA ALA A 377 5.84 7.23 -11.33
C ALA A 377 6.82 6.60 -12.32
N LEU A 378 7.62 5.61 -11.88
CA LEU A 378 8.75 5.09 -12.62
C LEU A 378 8.39 4.50 -14.01
N PRO A 379 7.34 3.66 -14.15
CA PRO A 379 7.05 3.02 -15.44
C PRO A 379 6.79 4.05 -16.55
N LEU A 380 5.95 5.05 -16.26
CA LEU A 380 5.65 6.11 -17.24
C LEU A 380 6.86 7.02 -17.47
N SER A 381 7.60 7.37 -16.42
CA SER A 381 8.82 8.19 -16.53
C SER A 381 9.87 7.54 -17.43
N MET A 382 10.12 6.25 -17.25
CA MET A 382 11.03 5.49 -18.12
C MET A 382 10.53 5.49 -19.57
N LYS A 383 9.23 5.31 -19.81
CA LYS A 383 8.68 5.33 -21.16
C LYS A 383 8.83 6.69 -21.84
N VAL A 384 8.64 7.77 -21.10
CA VAL A 384 8.75 9.14 -21.63
C VAL A 384 10.21 9.53 -21.89
N ILE A 385 11.13 9.15 -20.99
CA ILE A 385 12.55 9.52 -21.11
C ILE A 385 13.29 8.66 -22.14
N PHE A 386 13.08 7.35 -22.11
CA PHE A 386 13.85 6.40 -22.95
C PHE A 386 13.12 5.95 -24.23
N GLY A 387 11.82 6.22 -24.32
CA GLY A 387 11.00 5.84 -25.47
C GLY A 387 11.09 6.76 -26.67
N VAL A 388 11.76 7.92 -26.51
CA VAL A 388 11.97 8.93 -27.58
C VAL A 388 13.42 9.39 -27.59
N SER A 389 13.93 9.72 -28.78
CA SER A 389 15.23 10.38 -28.96
C SER A 389 15.09 11.87 -28.69
N HIS A 390 16.07 12.46 -28.03
CA HIS A 390 16.09 13.87 -27.68
C HIS A 390 17.15 14.58 -28.54
N VAL A 391 16.69 15.29 -29.56
CA VAL A 391 17.56 15.95 -30.54
C VAL A 391 17.24 17.44 -30.63
N PRO A 392 18.24 18.32 -30.79
CA PRO A 392 17.99 19.73 -31.02
C PRO A 392 17.39 19.97 -32.41
N ASP A 393 16.48 20.92 -32.52
CA ASP A 393 16.02 21.44 -33.82
C ASP A 393 17.04 22.38 -34.42
N ALA A 394 16.71 22.97 -35.59
CA ALA A 394 17.56 23.92 -36.29
C ALA A 394 17.92 25.17 -35.47
N ASN A 395 17.14 25.48 -34.43
CA ASN A 395 17.36 26.62 -33.53
C ASN A 395 18.07 26.23 -32.23
N GLY A 396 18.49 24.96 -32.10
CA GLY A 396 19.13 24.43 -30.88
C GLY A 396 18.17 24.07 -29.75
N VAL A 397 16.85 24.14 -29.97
CA VAL A 397 15.83 23.76 -28.97
C VAL A 397 15.63 22.25 -28.97
N MET A 398 15.80 21.61 -27.80
CA MET A 398 15.63 20.16 -27.67
C MET A 398 14.20 19.74 -27.97
N GLN A 399 14.07 18.79 -28.90
CA GLN A 399 12.82 18.15 -29.29
C GLN A 399 12.75 16.74 -28.71
N HIS A 400 11.57 16.37 -28.20
CA HIS A 400 11.31 15.10 -27.52
C HIS A 400 10.18 14.31 -28.22
N LYS A 401 10.21 14.29 -29.57
CA LYS A 401 9.10 13.75 -30.39
C LYS A 401 9.49 12.55 -31.25
N LEU A 402 10.77 12.38 -31.56
CA LEU A 402 11.23 11.30 -32.42
C LEU A 402 11.18 9.96 -31.68
N PRO A 403 10.47 8.94 -32.20
CA PRO A 403 10.50 7.61 -31.60
C PRO A 403 11.92 7.08 -31.54
N ASN A 404 12.34 6.55 -30.39
CA ASN A 404 13.61 5.86 -30.26
C ASN A 404 13.47 4.43 -30.79
N PRO A 405 14.15 4.04 -31.89
CA PRO A 405 14.06 2.68 -32.45
C PRO A 405 14.63 1.62 -31.48
N ASN A 406 15.58 2.00 -30.62
CA ASN A 406 16.23 1.14 -29.64
C ASN A 406 15.62 1.28 -28.25
N ALA A 407 14.40 1.84 -28.14
CA ALA A 407 13.74 2.05 -26.87
C ALA A 407 13.66 0.75 -26.05
N PRO A 408 14.03 0.77 -24.76
CA PRO A 408 13.92 -0.40 -23.91
C PRO A 408 12.46 -0.77 -23.68
N ALA A 409 12.20 -2.06 -23.52
CA ALA A 409 10.88 -2.58 -23.15
C ALA A 409 10.62 -2.29 -21.65
N VAL A 410 10.22 -1.07 -21.32
CA VAL A 410 10.12 -0.54 -19.95
C VAL A 410 9.39 -1.49 -19.00
N LEU A 411 8.27 -2.08 -19.44
CA LEU A 411 7.46 -2.96 -18.59
C LEU A 411 8.12 -4.31 -18.31
N ALA A 412 9.20 -4.67 -19.03
CA ALA A 412 10.02 -5.82 -18.69
C ALA A 412 10.90 -5.58 -17.46
N PHE A 413 11.13 -4.33 -17.07
CA PHE A 413 12.06 -3.94 -16.01
C PHE A 413 11.38 -3.22 -14.84
N ALA A 414 10.21 -2.59 -15.03
CA ALA A 414 9.56 -1.74 -14.05
C ALA A 414 9.28 -2.44 -12.71
N TRP A 415 8.98 -3.72 -12.72
CA TRP A 415 8.67 -4.53 -11.54
C TRP A 415 9.86 -4.81 -10.62
N ILE A 416 11.12 -4.71 -11.13
CA ILE A 416 12.34 -5.12 -10.40
C ILE A 416 12.55 -4.23 -9.16
N GLY A 417 12.36 -2.92 -9.30
CA GLY A 417 12.50 -1.98 -8.19
C GLY A 417 11.58 -2.31 -7.02
N PRO A 418 10.25 -2.30 -7.20
CA PRO A 418 9.29 -2.67 -6.15
C PRO A 418 9.51 -4.07 -5.58
N PHE A 419 9.92 -5.04 -6.40
CA PHE A 419 10.25 -6.39 -5.97
C PHE A 419 11.40 -6.39 -4.96
N VAL A 420 12.53 -5.78 -5.31
CA VAL A 420 13.70 -5.67 -4.42
C VAL A 420 13.34 -4.91 -3.16
N GLY A 421 12.65 -3.77 -3.28
CA GLY A 421 12.25 -2.96 -2.15
C GLY A 421 11.29 -3.65 -1.18
N ALA A 422 10.40 -4.52 -1.68
CA ALA A 422 9.51 -5.31 -0.83
C ALA A 422 10.24 -6.45 -0.12
N LEU A 423 11.09 -7.20 -0.84
CA LEU A 423 11.83 -8.34 -0.29
C LEU A 423 12.86 -7.96 0.76
N ILE A 424 13.51 -6.81 0.63
CA ILE A 424 14.62 -6.40 1.50
C ILE A 424 14.13 -5.84 2.86
N ARG A 425 12.84 -5.56 3.04
CA ARG A 425 12.28 -5.00 4.28
C ARG A 425 12.56 -5.82 5.53
N PRO A 426 12.36 -7.15 5.53
CA PRO A 426 12.70 -7.98 6.68
C PRO A 426 14.18 -7.90 7.05
N VAL A 427 15.07 -7.79 6.04
CA VAL A 427 16.51 -7.62 6.24
C VAL A 427 16.80 -6.28 6.95
N GLY A 428 16.12 -5.21 6.53
CA GLY A 428 16.19 -3.89 7.17
C GLY A 428 15.78 -3.94 8.65
N GLY A 429 14.68 -4.64 8.95
CA GLY A 429 14.22 -4.88 10.32
C GLY A 429 15.25 -5.65 11.15
N TRP A 430 15.76 -6.76 10.62
CA TRP A 430 16.78 -7.60 11.28
C TRP A 430 18.10 -6.84 11.56
N ILE A 431 18.59 -6.06 10.60
CA ILE A 431 19.78 -5.21 10.81
C ILE A 431 19.49 -4.19 11.92
N SER A 432 18.30 -3.57 11.89
CA SER A 432 17.89 -2.58 12.87
C SER A 432 17.79 -3.16 14.27
N ASP A 433 17.38 -4.42 14.42
CA ASP A 433 17.36 -5.10 15.71
C ASP A 433 18.75 -5.27 16.33
N LYS A 434 19.80 -5.34 15.50
CA LYS A 434 21.17 -5.51 15.96
C LYS A 434 21.88 -4.20 16.28
N ILE A 435 21.72 -3.18 15.42
CA ILE A 435 22.51 -1.93 15.53
C ILE A 435 21.68 -0.68 15.86
N GLY A 436 20.33 -0.83 15.96
CA GLY A 436 19.39 0.26 16.21
C GLY A 436 18.77 0.82 14.93
N GLY A 437 17.49 1.16 15.03
CA GLY A 437 16.70 1.62 13.87
C GLY A 437 17.18 2.95 13.31
N SER A 438 17.57 3.89 14.16
CA SER A 438 17.97 5.22 13.69
C SER A 438 19.34 5.25 13.02
N ILE A 439 20.27 4.36 13.39
CA ILE A 439 21.55 4.21 12.65
C ILE A 439 21.25 3.69 11.24
N VAL A 440 20.39 2.68 11.11
CA VAL A 440 20.00 2.16 9.79
C VAL A 440 19.30 3.24 8.97
N THR A 441 18.35 3.96 9.56
CA THR A 441 17.65 5.07 8.89
C THR A 441 18.62 6.16 8.45
N GLN A 442 19.68 6.45 9.21
CA GLN A 442 20.70 7.43 8.85
C GLN A 442 21.44 7.04 7.56
N TRP A 443 21.88 5.79 7.48
CA TRP A 443 22.54 5.27 6.28
C TRP A 443 21.59 5.22 5.09
N VAL A 444 20.35 4.82 5.32
CA VAL A 444 19.29 4.85 4.27
C VAL A 444 19.12 6.27 3.72
N CYS A 445 18.98 7.28 4.57
CA CYS A 445 18.85 8.67 4.11
C CYS A 445 20.07 9.12 3.30
N ALA A 446 21.29 8.75 3.74
CA ALA A 446 22.51 9.08 3.00
C ALA A 446 22.55 8.44 1.61
N VAL A 447 22.19 7.16 1.50
CA VAL A 447 22.08 6.44 0.21
C VAL A 447 20.99 7.04 -0.66
N MET A 448 19.84 7.43 -0.08
CA MET A 448 18.74 8.08 -0.81
C MET A 448 19.19 9.45 -1.37
N VAL A 449 19.95 10.25 -0.63
CA VAL A 449 20.54 11.50 -1.13
C VAL A 449 21.46 11.25 -2.32
N ALA A 450 22.49 10.40 -2.11
CA ALA A 450 23.48 10.12 -3.15
C ALA A 450 22.86 9.48 -4.39
N GLY A 451 21.98 8.51 -4.19
CA GLY A 451 21.27 7.83 -5.27
C GLY A 451 20.36 8.76 -6.06
N SER A 452 19.63 9.67 -5.40
CA SER A 452 18.77 10.63 -6.09
C SER A 452 19.56 11.63 -6.90
N VAL A 453 20.71 12.12 -6.40
CA VAL A 453 21.61 12.97 -7.17
C VAL A 453 22.14 12.23 -8.41
N ALA A 454 22.58 10.98 -8.24
CA ALA A 454 23.09 10.17 -9.34
C ALA A 454 22.01 9.87 -10.39
N VAL A 455 20.80 9.49 -9.97
CA VAL A 455 19.65 9.29 -10.88
C VAL A 455 19.32 10.59 -11.62
N GLY A 456 19.26 11.72 -10.92
CA GLY A 456 19.00 13.02 -11.54
C GLY A 456 20.04 13.35 -12.62
N TYR A 457 21.32 13.09 -12.34
CA TYR A 457 22.38 13.29 -13.33
C TYR A 457 22.20 12.40 -14.57
N VAL A 458 21.92 11.11 -14.38
CA VAL A 458 21.69 10.18 -15.49
C VAL A 458 20.44 10.55 -16.29
N MET A 459 19.35 10.97 -15.63
CA MET A 459 18.14 11.48 -16.28
C MET A 459 18.45 12.70 -17.15
N MET A 460 19.27 13.63 -16.64
CA MET A 460 19.68 14.82 -17.38
C MET A 460 20.45 14.45 -18.66
N GLN A 461 21.38 13.51 -18.56
CA GLN A 461 22.15 13.06 -19.72
C GLN A 461 21.26 12.34 -20.75
N ALA A 462 20.41 11.41 -20.29
CA ALA A 462 19.48 10.70 -21.15
C ALA A 462 18.51 11.67 -21.87
N TYR A 463 17.98 12.68 -21.16
CA TYR A 463 16.99 13.63 -21.70
C TYR A 463 17.61 14.67 -22.68
N ARG A 464 18.94 14.64 -22.86
CA ARG A 464 19.69 15.47 -23.82
C ARG A 464 20.39 14.64 -24.88
N SER A 465 20.13 13.34 -24.95
CA SER A 465 20.83 12.41 -25.86
C SER A 465 19.93 11.99 -27.03
N ALA A 466 20.52 11.86 -28.19
CA ALA A 466 19.89 11.23 -29.35
C ALA A 466 19.73 9.71 -29.15
N THR A 467 20.57 9.09 -28.29
CA THR A 467 20.60 7.67 -27.92
C THR A 467 20.38 7.49 -26.42
N PRO A 468 19.20 7.84 -25.87
CA PRO A 468 18.94 7.78 -24.44
C PRO A 468 19.03 6.37 -23.86
N GLU A 469 18.82 5.32 -24.66
CA GLU A 469 18.91 3.91 -24.27
C GLU A 469 20.26 3.52 -23.67
N GLU A 470 21.36 4.20 -24.03
CA GLU A 470 22.69 3.94 -23.47
C GLU A 470 22.75 4.20 -21.96
N TYR A 471 21.91 5.09 -21.46
CA TYR A 471 21.80 5.45 -20.03
C TYR A 471 20.84 4.56 -19.26
N PHE A 472 20.04 3.72 -19.95
CA PHE A 472 18.91 3.01 -19.33
C PHE A 472 19.32 2.06 -18.21
N PHE A 473 20.35 1.22 -18.43
CA PHE A 473 20.75 0.24 -17.42
C PHE A 473 21.39 0.88 -16.19
N VAL A 474 22.16 1.96 -16.37
CA VAL A 474 22.71 2.72 -15.24
C VAL A 474 21.59 3.37 -14.45
N PHE A 475 20.63 3.98 -15.12
CA PHE A 475 19.42 4.52 -14.51
C PHE A 475 18.67 3.46 -13.70
N LEU A 476 18.39 2.30 -14.30
CA LEU A 476 17.68 1.20 -13.66
C LEU A 476 18.42 0.69 -12.42
N LEU A 477 19.73 0.49 -12.50
CA LEU A 477 20.55 0.04 -11.38
C LEU A 477 20.48 1.03 -10.19
N LEU A 478 20.61 2.33 -10.46
CA LEU A 478 20.51 3.37 -9.43
C LEU A 478 19.10 3.40 -8.80
N PHE A 479 18.05 3.22 -9.58
CA PHE A 479 16.69 3.10 -9.04
C PHE A 479 16.49 1.84 -8.19
N ILE A 480 17.08 0.71 -8.57
CA ILE A 480 17.07 -0.50 -7.73
C ILE A 480 17.75 -0.22 -6.39
N VAL A 481 18.86 0.52 -6.36
CA VAL A 481 19.51 0.96 -5.12
C VAL A 481 18.59 1.83 -4.27
N LEU A 482 17.86 2.79 -4.88
CA LEU A 482 16.88 3.61 -4.16
C LEU A 482 15.73 2.77 -3.59
N PHE A 483 15.21 1.80 -4.35
CA PHE A 483 14.19 0.87 -3.86
C PHE A 483 14.71 0.00 -2.71
N ALA A 484 15.92 -0.52 -2.82
CA ALA A 484 16.54 -1.31 -1.75
C ALA A 484 16.72 -0.46 -0.48
N ALA A 485 17.26 0.75 -0.60
CA ALA A 485 17.42 1.66 0.51
C ALA A 485 16.08 2.00 1.17
N SER A 486 15.06 2.36 0.38
CA SER A 486 13.72 2.64 0.89
C SER A 486 13.09 1.43 1.59
N GLY A 487 13.30 0.22 1.06
CA GLY A 487 12.84 -1.03 1.69
C GLY A 487 13.51 -1.29 3.04
N ILE A 488 14.84 -1.18 3.13
CA ILE A 488 15.60 -1.29 4.39
C ILE A 488 15.09 -0.26 5.41
N GLY A 489 14.91 0.99 4.96
CA GLY A 489 14.40 2.08 5.79
C GLY A 489 12.97 1.84 6.31
N ASN A 490 12.13 1.15 5.54
CA ASN A 490 10.81 0.75 6.01
C ASN A 490 10.89 -0.16 7.25
N GLY A 491 11.78 -1.16 7.21
CA GLY A 491 12.02 -2.05 8.35
C GLY A 491 12.54 -1.29 9.57
N SER A 492 13.49 -0.38 9.38
CA SER A 492 14.10 0.40 10.47
C SER A 492 13.13 1.37 11.13
N THR A 493 12.28 2.04 10.35
CA THR A 493 11.28 2.99 10.90
C THR A 493 10.17 2.30 11.67
N PHE A 494 9.71 1.11 11.22
CA PHE A 494 8.74 0.31 11.98
C PHE A 494 9.28 -0.10 13.35
N ARG A 495 10.54 -0.56 13.40
CA ARG A 495 11.20 -0.89 14.66
C ARG A 495 11.27 0.33 15.58
N SER A 496 11.73 1.47 15.07
CA SER A 496 11.87 2.69 15.87
C SER A 496 10.53 3.14 16.47
N ILE A 497 9.42 3.08 15.69
CA ILE A 497 8.09 3.41 16.21
C ILE A 497 7.70 2.45 17.35
N GLY A 498 7.96 1.16 17.20
CA GLY A 498 7.65 0.16 18.24
C GLY A 498 8.39 0.38 19.55
N ILE A 499 9.58 1.01 19.52
CA ILE A 499 10.40 1.32 20.71
C ILE A 499 10.02 2.68 21.30
N ILE A 500 9.83 3.71 20.48
CA ILE A 500 9.53 5.08 20.93
C ILE A 500 8.16 5.18 21.59
N PHE A 501 7.17 4.45 21.09
CA PHE A 501 5.78 4.59 21.51
C PHE A 501 5.31 3.37 22.33
N ASP A 502 4.50 3.64 23.35
CA ASP A 502 3.84 2.59 24.10
C ASP A 502 2.85 1.80 23.23
N ARG A 503 2.38 0.65 23.73
CA ARG A 503 1.47 -0.24 23.00
C ARG A 503 0.16 0.43 22.56
N GLN A 504 -0.33 1.43 23.31
CA GLN A 504 -1.59 2.10 22.99
C GLN A 504 -1.39 3.14 21.89
N GLN A 505 -0.21 3.73 21.78
CA GLN A 505 0.12 4.78 20.82
C GLN A 505 0.77 4.24 19.53
N ALA A 506 1.52 3.15 19.61
CA ALA A 506 2.27 2.61 18.45
C ALA A 506 1.35 2.30 17.25
N GLY A 507 0.20 1.66 17.46
CA GLY A 507 -0.75 1.38 16.39
C GLY A 507 -1.30 2.63 15.70
N PRO A 508 -1.90 3.58 16.43
CA PRO A 508 -2.32 4.87 15.88
C PRO A 508 -1.22 5.66 15.18
N VAL A 509 0.01 5.67 15.72
CA VAL A 509 1.16 6.34 15.07
C VAL A 509 1.53 5.66 13.77
N LEU A 510 1.59 4.31 13.73
CA LEU A 510 1.82 3.56 12.49
C LEU A 510 0.74 3.84 11.44
N GLY A 511 -0.53 3.88 11.85
CA GLY A 511 -1.64 4.23 10.96
C GLY A 511 -1.47 5.63 10.36
N TRP A 512 -1.22 6.63 11.20
CA TRP A 512 -1.01 8.02 10.79
C TRP A 512 0.23 8.19 9.89
N THR A 513 1.40 7.69 10.33
CA THR A 513 2.64 7.81 9.56
C THR A 513 2.51 7.15 8.20
N SER A 514 1.83 5.99 8.14
CA SER A 514 1.60 5.30 6.87
C SER A 514 0.63 6.04 5.95
N ALA A 515 -0.37 6.74 6.51
CA ALA A 515 -1.29 7.56 5.74
C ALA A 515 -0.57 8.75 5.10
N VAL A 516 0.18 9.52 5.91
CA VAL A 516 0.91 10.69 5.40
C VAL A 516 1.99 10.27 4.40
N ALA A 517 2.76 9.22 4.67
CA ALA A 517 3.77 8.74 3.73
C ALA A 517 3.17 8.24 2.40
N ALA A 518 1.95 7.73 2.41
CA ALA A 518 1.28 7.26 1.19
C ALA A 518 0.99 8.38 0.17
N TYR A 519 0.97 9.65 0.60
CA TYR A 519 0.89 10.79 -0.34
C TYR A 519 2.10 10.86 -1.28
N GLY A 520 3.20 10.15 -1.00
CA GLY A 520 4.28 9.94 -1.96
C GLY A 520 3.81 9.39 -3.30
N ALA A 521 2.75 8.55 -3.29
CA ALA A 521 2.11 8.02 -4.49
C ALA A 521 1.45 9.11 -5.36
N PHE A 522 1.10 10.25 -4.78
CA PHE A 522 0.61 11.44 -5.48
C PHE A 522 1.77 12.38 -5.86
N VAL A 523 2.65 12.68 -4.89
CA VAL A 523 3.73 13.65 -5.05
C VAL A 523 4.71 13.26 -6.15
N ALA A 524 5.18 12.01 -6.18
CA ALA A 524 6.21 11.62 -7.13
C ALA A 524 5.75 11.67 -8.59
N PRO A 525 4.58 11.13 -8.99
CA PRO A 525 4.07 11.28 -10.34
C PRO A 525 3.88 12.75 -10.77
N VAL A 526 3.34 13.59 -9.87
CA VAL A 526 3.12 15.02 -10.15
C VAL A 526 4.44 15.75 -10.36
N VAL A 527 5.38 15.63 -9.39
CA VAL A 527 6.68 16.34 -9.47
C VAL A 527 7.46 15.92 -10.70
N ILE A 528 7.54 14.60 -10.98
CA ILE A 528 8.28 14.11 -12.15
C ILE A 528 7.57 14.52 -13.43
N GLY A 529 6.24 14.41 -13.49
CA GLY A 529 5.46 14.80 -14.66
C GLY A 529 5.59 16.29 -14.99
N GLU A 530 5.51 17.17 -13.99
CA GLU A 530 5.70 18.62 -14.15
C GLU A 530 7.11 18.96 -14.63
N GLN A 531 8.15 18.31 -14.08
CA GLN A 531 9.53 18.55 -14.49
C GLN A 531 9.83 18.02 -15.90
N ILE A 532 9.21 16.91 -16.30
CA ILE A 532 9.27 16.44 -17.70
C ILE A 532 8.64 17.47 -18.63
N LYS A 533 7.47 18.02 -18.27
CA LYS A 533 6.76 19.02 -19.07
C LYS A 533 7.60 20.29 -19.33
N VAL A 534 8.37 20.73 -18.34
CA VAL A 534 9.26 21.90 -18.48
C VAL A 534 10.67 21.58 -19.00
N GLY A 535 10.93 20.31 -19.35
CA GLY A 535 12.20 19.88 -19.95
C GLY A 535 13.35 19.66 -18.96
N THR A 536 13.06 19.58 -17.65
CA THR A 536 14.05 19.44 -16.59
C THR A 536 13.75 18.26 -15.65
N PRO A 537 13.60 17.00 -16.16
CA PRO A 537 13.18 15.86 -15.34
C PRO A 537 14.12 15.58 -14.15
N GLN A 538 15.42 15.91 -14.27
CA GLN A 538 16.41 15.79 -13.20
C GLN A 538 16.08 16.64 -11.96
N ALA A 539 15.39 17.76 -12.12
CA ALA A 539 15.08 18.67 -11.02
C ALA A 539 14.18 17.99 -9.96
N ALA A 540 13.31 17.07 -10.38
CA ALA A 540 12.51 16.25 -9.48
C ALA A 540 13.39 15.44 -8.51
N MET A 541 14.41 14.76 -9.06
CA MET A 541 15.32 13.93 -8.26
C MET A 541 16.21 14.76 -7.34
N TYR A 542 16.65 15.93 -7.79
CA TYR A 542 17.41 16.87 -6.94
C TYR A 542 16.54 17.43 -5.80
N GLY A 543 15.26 17.71 -6.06
CA GLY A 543 14.30 18.10 -5.02
C GLY A 543 14.12 17.00 -3.96
N PHE A 544 14.00 15.73 -4.39
CA PHE A 544 13.96 14.61 -3.46
C PHE A 544 15.26 14.45 -2.68
N ALA A 545 16.43 14.64 -3.31
CA ALA A 545 17.72 14.59 -2.62
C ALA A 545 17.83 15.65 -1.50
N VAL A 546 17.36 16.89 -1.75
CA VAL A 546 17.29 17.94 -0.72
C VAL A 546 16.39 17.51 0.44
N PHE A 547 15.21 16.98 0.14
CA PHE A 547 14.30 16.47 1.18
C PHE A 547 14.92 15.35 2.01
N TYR A 548 15.60 14.40 1.38
CA TYR A 548 16.30 13.31 2.08
C TYR A 548 17.46 13.82 2.94
N GLY A 549 18.17 14.87 2.51
CA GLY A 549 19.18 15.56 3.30
C GLY A 549 18.62 16.20 4.58
N LEU A 550 17.44 16.84 4.46
CA LEU A 550 16.72 17.38 5.63
C LEU A 550 16.31 16.25 6.60
N CYS A 551 15.87 15.12 6.06
CA CYS A 551 15.50 13.95 6.87
C CYS A 551 16.70 13.29 7.54
N LEU A 552 17.87 13.25 6.88
CA LEU A 552 19.13 12.81 7.46
C LEU A 552 19.49 13.66 8.68
N PHE A 553 19.39 15.00 8.55
CA PHE A 553 19.59 15.92 9.67
C PHE A 553 18.56 15.72 10.78
N LEU A 554 17.26 15.57 10.44
CA LEU A 554 16.19 15.34 11.40
C LEU A 554 16.42 14.08 12.21
N ASN A 555 16.78 12.97 11.57
CA ASN A 555 17.05 11.70 12.22
C ASN A 555 18.25 11.81 13.20
N TRP A 556 19.34 12.44 12.74
CA TRP A 556 20.49 12.70 13.59
C TRP A 556 20.10 13.55 14.81
N TRP A 557 19.35 14.64 14.61
CA TRP A 557 18.95 15.58 15.67
C TRP A 557 18.07 14.91 16.73
N PHE A 558 17.09 14.12 16.34
CA PHE A 558 16.13 13.52 17.26
C PHE A 558 16.70 12.25 17.95
N TYR A 559 17.55 11.46 17.28
CA TYR A 559 17.84 10.08 17.69
C TYR A 559 19.32 9.69 17.77
N LEU A 560 20.24 10.44 17.18
CA LEU A 560 21.67 10.02 17.11
C LEU A 560 22.65 10.99 17.79
N ARG A 561 22.33 12.25 17.99
CA ARG A 561 23.21 13.19 18.71
C ARG A 561 23.37 12.77 20.17
N ARG A 562 24.45 13.20 20.84
CA ARG A 562 24.77 12.82 22.25
C ARG A 562 23.62 13.02 23.24
N ASN A 563 22.82 14.09 23.08
CA ASN A 563 21.66 14.41 23.92
C ASN A 563 20.36 14.24 23.11
N ALA A 564 20.24 13.15 22.36
CA ALA A 564 19.03 12.85 21.62
C ALA A 564 17.85 12.60 22.56
N TYR A 565 16.65 12.92 22.10
CA TYR A 565 15.43 12.72 22.89
C TYR A 565 15.14 11.25 23.21
N VAL A 566 15.47 10.37 22.29
CA VAL A 566 15.54 8.90 22.44
C VAL A 566 16.80 8.45 21.72
N GLN A 567 17.65 7.68 22.39
CA GLN A 567 18.93 7.29 21.82
C GLN A 567 18.77 6.03 20.98
N ASN A 568 18.99 6.16 19.66
CA ASN A 568 19.03 5.08 18.67
C ASN A 568 17.91 4.02 18.83
N PRO A 569 16.64 4.41 18.78
CA PRO A 569 15.51 3.50 18.97
C PRO A 569 15.44 2.42 17.89
#